data_9f09467e2f788c0a34f86dbc25527790
#
_entry.id   9f09467e2f788c0a34f86dbc25527790
#
_cell.length_a   1.000
_cell.length_b   1.000
_cell.length_c   1.000
_cell.angle_alpha   90.00
_cell.angle_beta   90.00
_cell.angle_gamma   90.00
#
_symmetry.space_group_name_H-M   'P 1'
#
loop_
_entity.id
_entity.type
_entity.pdbx_description
1 polymer ?
#
loop_
_entity_poly.entity_id
_entity_poly.type
_entity_poly.pdbx_seq_one_letter_code
_entity_poly.pdbx_strand_id
1 'polypeptide(L)'
;MMKNTNNFPRMLKYRLQKAIDKAVSDYRKDYPNGKDFQRNRVLNLKTMVNLLLSMQGGSLNKELHQAEMNVSASAFVQQRKKIPWTVFENAFEHFNESCIDDKKYKGYRVLAIDGTVVDIARNPNSSSFMQNDSSPRGYNQLHVNPLYDVLNKTYQHCIIQPQPQMDEVGSLAFFLKWYNFSEKTLIVADRGYESYNVFAHFLEHPNVDFLIRVKQDKTAMREIGKLPMTELDTEISFTITTTQTKVDKANGYILLQMQKNKDKVYSSNTKSKRWDFPSPYPMKFRVVRVLLDTGEYETLATSLPQSFTPSEIKELYHARWGIETSFRELKYGIGLVNLHGKCNEFACQEIFSAMLVMNFCNRIVNKIVINQKQENIYEYKINMKMAIYLCRQFFRDKNADSEKLIADISKYLEPVRPGRRDTRNIKSKSFVGFVYRVSA
;
A
#
# COMPACT_ATOMS: atom_id res chain seq x y z
N MET A 1 27.19 -19.03 10.66
CA MET A 1 26.02 -18.44 9.96
C MET A 1 26.24 -17.05 9.30
N MET A 2 27.39 -16.40 9.45
CA MET A 2 27.66 -15.04 8.89
C MET A 2 28.04 -15.00 7.39
N LYS A 3 28.45 -16.09 6.75
CA LYS A 3 28.95 -16.07 5.35
C LYS A 3 27.86 -15.89 4.27
N ASN A 4 26.57 -16.07 4.58
CA ASN A 4 25.50 -15.99 3.57
C ASN A 4 24.81 -14.62 3.47
N THR A 5 24.97 -13.73 4.44
CA THR A 5 24.33 -12.41 4.45
C THR A 5 25.04 -11.41 3.52
N ASN A 6 26.34 -11.57 3.31
CA ASN A 6 27.14 -10.62 2.51
C ASN A 6 26.78 -10.64 1.03
N ASN A 7 26.19 -11.71 0.51
CA ASN A 7 25.82 -11.83 -0.91
C ASN A 7 24.33 -11.52 -1.16
N PHE A 8 23.55 -11.27 -0.10
CA PHE A 8 22.10 -11.05 -0.20
C PHE A 8 21.70 -9.87 -1.11
N PRO A 9 22.32 -8.68 -1.03
CA PRO A 9 21.97 -7.58 -1.94
C PRO A 9 22.19 -7.93 -3.43
N ARG A 10 23.24 -8.65 -3.76
CA ARG A 10 23.51 -9.09 -5.14
C ARG A 10 22.49 -10.12 -5.62
N MET A 11 22.12 -11.07 -4.77
CA MET A 11 21.06 -12.04 -5.05
C MET A 11 19.72 -11.33 -5.26
N LEU A 12 19.38 -10.35 -4.43
CA LEU A 12 18.16 -9.58 -4.55
C LEU A 12 18.12 -8.72 -5.83
N LYS A 13 19.25 -8.12 -6.20
CA LYS A 13 19.41 -7.41 -7.47
C LYS A 13 19.20 -8.35 -8.66
N TYR A 14 19.72 -9.56 -8.60
CA TYR A 14 19.50 -10.58 -9.64
C TYR A 14 18.01 -10.94 -9.75
N ARG A 15 17.31 -11.16 -8.63
CA ARG A 15 15.85 -11.41 -8.61
C ARG A 15 15.08 -10.25 -9.24
N LEU A 16 15.44 -9.01 -8.91
CA LEU A 16 14.83 -7.82 -9.48
C LEU A 16 15.03 -7.75 -11.00
N GLN A 17 16.23 -8.04 -11.51
CA GLN A 17 16.48 -8.09 -12.94
C GLN A 17 15.67 -9.20 -13.64
N LYS A 18 15.53 -10.37 -13.00
CA LYS A 18 14.68 -11.46 -13.52
C LYS A 18 13.19 -11.09 -13.53
N ALA A 19 12.70 -10.37 -12.51
CA ALA A 19 11.34 -9.86 -12.48
C ALA A 19 11.08 -8.87 -13.63
N ILE A 20 12.02 -7.97 -13.89
CA ILE A 20 11.96 -7.05 -15.03
C ILE A 20 11.97 -7.83 -16.38
N ASP A 21 12.84 -8.85 -16.50
CA ASP A 21 12.88 -9.68 -17.72
C ASP A 21 11.56 -10.40 -17.97
N LYS A 22 10.92 -10.91 -16.89
CA LYS A 22 9.61 -11.56 -16.95
C LYS A 22 8.53 -10.56 -17.38
N ALA A 23 8.46 -9.38 -16.76
CA ALA A 23 7.51 -8.33 -17.14
C ALA A 23 7.67 -7.87 -18.61
N VAL A 24 8.90 -7.76 -19.09
CA VAL A 24 9.18 -7.48 -20.52
C VAL A 24 8.72 -8.61 -21.43
N SER A 25 8.86 -9.87 -20.98
CA SER A 25 8.37 -11.04 -21.72
C SER A 25 6.84 -11.07 -21.78
N ASP A 26 6.18 -10.78 -20.67
CA ASP A 26 4.71 -10.74 -20.58
C ASP A 26 4.16 -9.62 -21.50
N TYR A 27 4.74 -8.43 -21.48
CA TYR A 27 4.38 -7.37 -22.43
C TYR A 27 4.44 -7.85 -23.91
N ARG A 28 5.46 -8.61 -24.28
CA ARG A 28 5.60 -9.12 -25.66
C ARG A 28 4.55 -10.16 -26.01
N LYS A 29 4.09 -10.96 -25.04
CA LYS A 29 2.99 -11.93 -25.21
C LYS A 29 1.64 -11.24 -25.35
N ASP A 30 1.41 -10.20 -24.55
CA ASP A 30 0.17 -9.43 -24.57
C ASP A 30 0.01 -8.58 -25.83
N TYR A 31 1.14 -8.17 -26.42
CA TYR A 31 1.22 -7.35 -27.63
C TYR A 31 2.04 -8.03 -28.75
N PRO A 32 1.67 -9.25 -29.23
CA PRO A 32 2.49 -10.02 -30.16
C PRO A 32 2.66 -9.33 -31.52
N ASN A 33 1.68 -8.56 -31.95
CA ASN A 33 1.69 -7.79 -33.21
C ASN A 33 2.01 -6.30 -33.00
N GLY A 34 2.42 -5.91 -31.77
CA GLY A 34 2.77 -4.54 -31.44
C GLY A 34 4.00 -4.09 -32.25
N LYS A 35 3.98 -2.86 -32.77
CA LYS A 35 5.11 -2.27 -33.51
C LYS A 35 6.18 -1.66 -32.62
N ASP A 36 5.87 -1.49 -31.33
CA ASP A 36 6.75 -0.85 -30.38
C ASP A 36 7.79 -1.83 -29.79
N PHE A 37 8.98 -1.31 -29.53
CA PHE A 37 10.13 -2.04 -28.96
C PHE A 37 10.57 -3.31 -29.71
N GLN A 38 10.22 -3.44 -31.00
CA GLN A 38 10.64 -4.57 -31.85
C GLN A 38 12.09 -4.47 -32.26
N ARG A 39 12.62 -3.25 -32.40
CA ARG A 39 14.01 -3.02 -32.85
C ARG A 39 14.95 -2.93 -31.63
N ASN A 40 16.14 -3.49 -31.74
CA ASN A 40 17.17 -3.33 -30.73
C ASN A 40 17.78 -1.90 -30.78
N ARG A 41 17.15 -0.99 -30.06
CA ARG A 41 17.58 0.42 -29.92
C ARG A 41 18.13 0.66 -28.52
N VAL A 42 18.85 1.77 -28.33
CA VAL A 42 19.37 2.22 -27.04
C VAL A 42 18.24 2.25 -25.98
N LEU A 43 17.09 2.87 -26.30
CA LEU A 43 15.91 2.91 -25.47
C LEU A 43 14.97 1.71 -25.76
N ASN A 44 15.44 0.50 -25.50
CA ASN A 44 14.55 -0.67 -25.49
C ASN A 44 13.73 -0.75 -24.21
N LEU A 45 12.71 -1.63 -24.17
CA LEU A 45 11.77 -1.70 -23.04
C LEU A 45 12.47 -1.98 -21.70
N LYS A 46 13.39 -2.96 -21.66
CA LYS A 46 14.14 -3.30 -20.45
C LYS A 46 15.00 -2.11 -19.96
N THR A 47 15.68 -1.42 -20.87
CA THR A 47 16.46 -0.23 -20.55
C THR A 47 15.58 0.87 -19.97
N MET A 48 14.40 1.10 -20.56
CA MET A 48 13.45 2.11 -20.07
C MET A 48 12.95 1.80 -18.66
N VAL A 49 12.60 0.54 -18.36
CA VAL A 49 12.17 0.14 -17.01
C VAL A 49 13.31 0.34 -16.01
N ASN A 50 14.52 -0.11 -16.32
CA ASN A 50 15.69 0.07 -15.44
C ASN A 50 16.02 1.56 -15.19
N LEU A 51 15.89 2.41 -16.20
CA LEU A 51 16.09 3.86 -16.05
C LEU A 51 15.09 4.45 -15.06
N LEU A 52 13.79 4.16 -15.25
CA LEU A 52 12.73 4.70 -14.38
C LEU A 52 12.90 4.24 -12.92
N LEU A 53 13.27 2.99 -12.69
CA LEU A 53 13.57 2.47 -11.34
C LEU A 53 14.78 3.17 -10.70
N SER A 54 15.76 3.57 -11.49
CA SER A 54 16.99 4.17 -11.00
C SER A 54 16.95 5.70 -10.81
N MET A 55 15.93 6.39 -11.33
CA MET A 55 15.79 7.84 -11.22
C MET A 55 15.63 8.31 -9.76
N GLN A 56 16.31 9.40 -9.40
CA GLN A 56 16.44 9.86 -8.02
C GLN A 56 15.68 11.16 -7.69
N GLY A 57 15.12 11.83 -8.66
CA GLY A 57 14.41 13.08 -8.42
C GLY A 57 15.06 14.32 -9.02
N GLY A 58 16.11 14.16 -9.81
CA GLY A 58 16.70 15.23 -10.61
C GLY A 58 15.84 15.61 -11.82
N SER A 59 16.22 16.64 -12.57
CA SER A 59 15.63 16.88 -13.88
C SER A 59 15.91 15.71 -14.82
N LEU A 60 15.04 15.48 -15.81
CA LEU A 60 15.19 14.34 -16.73
C LEU A 60 16.56 14.33 -17.44
N ASN A 61 17.07 15.49 -17.84
CA ASN A 61 18.41 15.59 -18.46
C ASN A 61 19.53 15.16 -17.49
N LYS A 62 19.42 15.55 -16.22
CA LYS A 62 20.37 15.16 -15.16
C LYS A 62 20.32 13.64 -14.90
N GLU A 63 19.12 13.06 -14.85
CA GLU A 63 18.94 11.63 -14.68
C GLU A 63 19.50 10.80 -15.85
N LEU A 64 19.26 11.25 -17.09
CA LEU A 64 19.81 10.62 -18.29
C LEU A 64 21.34 10.73 -18.32
N HIS A 65 21.90 11.89 -17.97
CA HIS A 65 23.35 12.09 -17.86
C HIS A 65 23.97 11.17 -16.79
N GLN A 66 23.38 11.11 -15.60
CA GLN A 66 23.85 10.22 -14.53
C GLN A 66 23.76 8.73 -14.88
N ALA A 67 22.85 8.36 -15.78
CA ALA A 67 22.71 7.00 -16.30
C ALA A 67 23.61 6.75 -17.53
N GLU A 68 24.49 7.71 -17.89
CA GLU A 68 25.37 7.65 -19.05
C GLU A 68 24.62 7.40 -20.38
N MET A 69 23.38 7.89 -20.47
CA MET A 69 22.52 7.72 -21.63
C MET A 69 22.67 8.88 -22.60
N ASN A 70 23.26 8.63 -23.75
CA ASN A 70 23.37 9.62 -24.82
C ASN A 70 22.07 9.69 -25.64
N VAL A 71 21.00 10.16 -25.04
CA VAL A 71 19.69 10.35 -25.68
C VAL A 71 19.06 11.65 -25.21
N SER A 72 18.24 12.28 -26.05
CA SER A 72 17.53 13.49 -25.65
C SER A 72 16.35 13.18 -24.72
N ALA A 73 15.99 14.13 -23.84
CA ALA A 73 14.81 14.04 -23.00
C ALA A 73 13.53 13.81 -23.83
N SER A 74 13.42 14.43 -25.00
CA SER A 74 12.29 14.25 -25.92
C SER A 74 12.19 12.81 -26.42
N ALA A 75 13.30 12.22 -26.85
CA ALA A 75 13.35 10.80 -27.30
C ALA A 75 12.94 9.85 -26.16
N PHE A 76 13.43 10.11 -24.94
CA PHE A 76 13.03 9.32 -23.76
C PHE A 76 11.52 9.41 -23.51
N VAL A 77 10.94 10.61 -23.46
CA VAL A 77 9.51 10.80 -23.22
C VAL A 77 8.65 10.15 -24.30
N GLN A 78 9.06 10.24 -25.58
CA GLN A 78 8.36 9.58 -26.69
C GLN A 78 8.37 8.05 -26.55
N GLN A 79 9.49 7.46 -26.17
CA GLN A 79 9.57 6.02 -25.94
C GLN A 79 8.80 5.61 -24.68
N ARG A 80 8.88 6.38 -23.59
CA ARG A 80 8.14 6.14 -22.36
C ARG A 80 6.63 6.08 -22.58
N LYS A 81 6.09 6.92 -23.45
CA LYS A 81 4.66 6.99 -23.80
C LYS A 81 4.09 5.68 -24.36
N LYS A 82 4.96 4.82 -24.89
CA LYS A 82 4.61 3.52 -25.49
C LYS A 82 4.57 2.38 -24.47
N ILE A 83 5.00 2.62 -23.24
CA ILE A 83 5.07 1.59 -22.19
C ILE A 83 3.80 1.69 -21.35
N PRO A 84 2.91 0.67 -21.35
CA PRO A 84 1.80 0.64 -20.43
C PRO A 84 2.30 0.51 -18.98
N TRP A 85 1.64 1.19 -18.04
CA TRP A 85 2.04 1.16 -16.64
C TRP A 85 2.00 -0.25 -16.04
N THR A 86 1.20 -1.15 -16.61
CA THR A 86 1.10 -2.57 -16.22
C THR A 86 2.43 -3.32 -16.33
N VAL A 87 3.38 -2.88 -17.16
CA VAL A 87 4.74 -3.44 -17.19
C VAL A 87 5.45 -3.24 -15.85
N PHE A 88 5.24 -2.11 -15.19
CA PHE A 88 5.82 -1.81 -13.88
C PHE A 88 5.09 -2.54 -12.76
N GLU A 89 3.78 -2.67 -12.87
CA GLU A 89 2.97 -3.52 -11.98
C GLU A 89 3.44 -4.97 -12.07
N ASN A 90 3.54 -5.55 -13.26
CA ASN A 90 4.03 -6.92 -13.46
C ASN A 90 5.46 -7.10 -12.91
N ALA A 91 6.35 -6.14 -13.10
CA ALA A 91 7.69 -6.19 -12.52
C ALA A 91 7.67 -6.18 -10.99
N PHE A 92 6.77 -5.38 -10.39
CA PHE A 92 6.55 -5.31 -8.96
C PHE A 92 6.02 -6.64 -8.40
N GLU A 93 4.97 -7.21 -9.02
CA GLU A 93 4.37 -8.49 -8.62
C GLU A 93 5.40 -9.63 -8.75
N HIS A 94 6.08 -9.76 -9.89
CA HIS A 94 7.10 -10.81 -10.09
C HIS A 94 8.27 -10.69 -9.14
N PHE A 95 8.67 -9.47 -8.77
CA PHE A 95 9.71 -9.29 -7.76
C PHE A 95 9.23 -9.76 -6.39
N ASN A 96 8.01 -9.44 -5.99
CA ASN A 96 7.43 -9.90 -4.74
C ASN A 96 7.28 -11.42 -4.69
N GLU A 97 6.77 -12.05 -5.74
CA GLU A 97 6.68 -13.51 -5.89
C GLU A 97 8.05 -14.21 -5.76
N SER A 98 9.11 -13.58 -6.28
CA SER A 98 10.47 -14.14 -6.25
C SER A 98 11.15 -14.05 -4.88
N CYS A 99 10.58 -13.30 -3.93
CA CYS A 99 11.17 -13.03 -2.63
C CYS A 99 10.40 -13.75 -1.52
N ILE A 100 11.13 -14.23 -0.52
CA ILE A 100 10.56 -14.82 0.69
C ILE A 100 10.63 -13.76 1.79
N ASP A 101 9.47 -13.34 2.29
CA ASP A 101 9.30 -12.48 3.45
C ASP A 101 8.97 -13.39 4.64
N ASP A 102 9.92 -13.58 5.56
CA ASP A 102 9.92 -14.66 6.56
C ASP A 102 9.36 -14.27 7.93
N LYS A 103 9.14 -12.97 8.18
CA LYS A 103 8.59 -12.51 9.47
C LYS A 103 7.07 -12.73 9.51
N LYS A 104 6.64 -13.51 10.51
CA LYS A 104 5.22 -13.82 10.75
C LYS A 104 4.89 -13.65 12.23
N TYR A 105 3.62 -13.37 12.53
CA TYR A 105 3.09 -13.35 13.89
C TYR A 105 2.20 -14.59 14.11
N LYS A 106 2.59 -15.50 14.99
CA LYS A 106 1.87 -16.78 15.23
C LYS A 106 1.50 -17.52 13.92
N GLY A 107 2.39 -17.50 12.92
CA GLY A 107 2.18 -18.14 11.63
C GLY A 107 1.42 -17.28 10.61
N TYR A 108 0.92 -16.11 10.97
CA TYR A 108 0.24 -15.18 10.08
C TYR A 108 1.20 -14.18 9.44
N ARG A 109 1.05 -13.97 8.15
CA ARG A 109 1.50 -12.78 7.49
C ARG A 109 0.57 -11.63 7.87
N VAL A 110 1.10 -10.49 8.30
CA VAL A 110 0.27 -9.36 8.76
C VAL A 110 0.33 -8.23 7.73
N LEU A 111 -0.78 -8.02 7.02
CA LEU A 111 -0.91 -6.97 6.01
C LEU A 111 -1.78 -5.84 6.54
N ALA A 112 -1.34 -4.60 6.39
CA ALA A 112 -2.20 -3.43 6.56
C ALA A 112 -2.74 -2.98 5.20
N ILE A 113 -3.97 -2.49 5.19
CA ILE A 113 -4.54 -1.76 4.05
C ILE A 113 -4.90 -0.34 4.49
N ASP A 114 -4.55 0.62 3.67
CA ASP A 114 -4.93 2.03 3.83
C ASP A 114 -4.76 2.74 2.49
N GLY A 115 -5.47 3.85 2.31
CA GLY A 115 -5.39 4.65 1.11
C GLY A 115 -4.45 5.86 1.27
N THR A 116 -3.77 6.23 0.19
CA THR A 116 -3.03 7.50 0.14
C THR A 116 -3.20 8.19 -1.20
N VAL A 117 -3.13 9.52 -1.19
CA VAL A 117 -3.32 10.34 -2.39
C VAL A 117 -1.98 10.82 -2.92
N VAL A 118 -1.81 10.77 -4.24
CA VAL A 118 -0.65 11.31 -4.96
C VAL A 118 -1.12 12.44 -5.88
N ASP A 119 -0.55 13.63 -5.70
CA ASP A 119 -0.81 14.79 -6.55
C ASP A 119 -0.09 14.61 -7.89
N ILE A 120 -0.81 14.86 -8.99
CA ILE A 120 -0.26 14.80 -10.35
C ILE A 120 -0.50 16.10 -11.09
N ALA A 121 0.22 16.30 -12.20
CA ALA A 121 0.12 17.53 -12.98
C ALA A 121 -1.31 17.80 -13.44
N ARG A 122 -1.74 19.07 -13.33
CA ARG A 122 -3.09 19.49 -13.68
C ARG A 122 -3.39 19.21 -15.14
N ASN A 123 -4.46 18.46 -15.38
CA ASN A 123 -5.04 18.19 -16.69
C ASN A 123 -6.57 18.05 -16.56
N PRO A 124 -7.33 19.10 -16.95
CA PRO A 124 -8.80 19.08 -16.85
C PRO A 124 -9.49 17.97 -17.65
N ASN A 125 -8.82 17.45 -18.68
CA ASN A 125 -9.36 16.40 -19.55
C ASN A 125 -9.06 14.98 -19.03
N SER A 126 -8.41 14.86 -17.88
CA SER A 126 -8.08 13.55 -17.28
C SER A 126 -9.18 13.07 -16.34
N SER A 127 -9.39 11.74 -16.27
CA SER A 127 -10.31 11.10 -15.31
C SER A 127 -9.96 11.39 -13.85
N SER A 128 -8.72 11.81 -13.57
CA SER A 128 -8.25 12.15 -12.23
C SER A 128 -8.52 13.63 -11.84
N PHE A 129 -9.16 14.41 -12.71
CA PHE A 129 -9.42 15.82 -12.44
C PHE A 129 -10.52 16.00 -11.40
N MET A 130 -10.28 16.89 -10.45
CA MET A 130 -11.22 17.32 -9.42
C MET A 130 -11.31 18.83 -9.36
N GLN A 131 -12.51 19.33 -9.07
CA GLN A 131 -12.77 20.76 -8.85
C GLN A 131 -13.83 20.88 -7.74
N ASN A 132 -13.65 21.82 -6.85
CA ASN A 132 -14.58 22.13 -5.77
C ASN A 132 -14.47 23.62 -5.41
N ASP A 133 -15.36 24.10 -4.54
CA ASP A 133 -15.42 25.52 -4.14
C ASP A 133 -14.12 26.02 -3.51
N SER A 134 -13.42 25.17 -2.76
CA SER A 134 -12.12 25.49 -2.14
C SER A 134 -10.95 25.46 -3.13
N SER A 135 -11.15 24.89 -4.32
CA SER A 135 -10.15 24.74 -5.37
C SER A 135 -10.77 24.98 -6.76
N PRO A 136 -11.17 26.24 -7.08
CA PRO A 136 -11.90 26.55 -8.32
C PRO A 136 -11.07 26.35 -9.59
N ARG A 137 -9.74 26.33 -9.51
CA ARG A 137 -8.86 25.95 -10.64
C ARG A 137 -8.88 24.45 -10.92
N GLY A 138 -9.28 23.64 -9.94
CA GLY A 138 -9.18 22.20 -10.00
C GLY A 138 -7.75 21.67 -9.98
N TYR A 139 -7.63 20.41 -9.67
CA TYR A 139 -6.37 19.67 -9.52
C TYR A 139 -6.56 18.21 -9.92
N ASN A 140 -5.47 17.46 -10.05
CA ASN A 140 -5.52 16.04 -10.39
C ASN A 140 -4.84 15.22 -9.30
N GLN A 141 -5.50 14.13 -8.92
CA GLN A 141 -4.98 13.20 -7.91
C GLN A 141 -5.27 11.75 -8.30
N LEU A 142 -4.33 10.87 -7.95
CA LEU A 142 -4.52 9.43 -7.94
C LEU A 142 -4.64 8.94 -6.50
N HIS A 143 -5.57 8.04 -6.27
CA HIS A 143 -5.73 7.31 -5.02
C HIS A 143 -5.01 5.97 -5.13
N VAL A 144 -4.17 5.67 -4.15
CA VAL A 144 -3.28 4.51 -4.13
C VAL A 144 -3.62 3.65 -2.93
N ASN A 145 -4.11 2.44 -3.16
CA ASN A 145 -4.56 1.47 -2.16
C ASN A 145 -3.64 0.25 -2.15
N PRO A 146 -2.52 0.24 -1.42
CA PRO A 146 -1.66 -0.93 -1.31
C PRO A 146 -2.07 -1.84 -0.17
N LEU A 147 -1.74 -3.14 -0.30
CA LEU A 147 -1.53 -4.05 0.82
C LEU A 147 -0.06 -3.98 1.24
N TYR A 148 0.19 -3.73 2.52
CA TYR A 148 1.53 -3.52 3.09
C TYR A 148 1.81 -4.51 4.21
N ASP A 149 2.86 -5.31 4.06
CA ASP A 149 3.34 -6.23 5.09
C ASP A 149 4.05 -5.42 6.19
N VAL A 150 3.41 -5.29 7.34
CA VAL A 150 3.90 -4.44 8.43
C VAL A 150 5.12 -5.02 9.13
N LEU A 151 5.29 -6.35 9.12
CA LEU A 151 6.42 -7.04 9.75
C LEU A 151 7.66 -7.04 8.85
N ASN A 152 7.46 -7.23 7.54
CA ASN A 152 8.53 -7.27 6.55
C ASN A 152 8.76 -5.91 5.89
N LYS A 153 7.89 -4.92 6.14
CA LYS A 153 7.95 -3.55 5.61
C LYS A 153 7.96 -3.51 4.08
N THR A 154 7.14 -4.33 3.44
CA THR A 154 7.06 -4.45 1.98
C THR A 154 5.65 -4.26 1.47
N TYR A 155 5.50 -3.55 0.35
CA TYR A 155 4.25 -3.49 -0.39
C TYR A 155 4.02 -4.81 -1.12
N GLN A 156 2.81 -5.36 -1.04
CA GLN A 156 2.51 -6.67 -1.65
C GLN A 156 1.72 -6.53 -2.94
N HIS A 157 0.60 -5.84 -2.88
CA HIS A 157 -0.29 -5.55 -4.00
C HIS A 157 -0.73 -4.10 -3.94
N CYS A 158 -1.19 -3.54 -5.05
CA CYS A 158 -1.65 -2.16 -5.10
C CYS A 158 -2.72 -1.93 -6.16
N ILE A 159 -3.78 -1.22 -5.80
CA ILE A 159 -4.77 -0.68 -6.74
C ILE A 159 -4.61 0.82 -6.81
N ILE A 160 -4.49 1.36 -8.04
CA ILE A 160 -4.41 2.80 -8.29
C ILE A 160 -5.67 3.24 -9.03
N GLN A 161 -6.37 4.24 -8.49
CA GLN A 161 -7.61 4.76 -9.03
C GLN A 161 -7.51 6.28 -9.22
N PRO A 162 -8.16 6.87 -10.24
CA PRO A 162 -8.43 8.31 -10.23
C PRO A 162 -9.19 8.70 -8.96
N GLN A 163 -8.79 9.78 -8.29
CA GLN A 163 -9.41 10.18 -7.02
C GLN A 163 -10.94 10.32 -7.08
N PRO A 164 -11.57 10.85 -8.16
CA PRO A 164 -13.03 10.90 -8.27
C PRO A 164 -13.71 9.51 -8.30
N GLN A 165 -12.95 8.44 -8.60
CA GLN A 165 -13.44 7.07 -8.72
C GLN A 165 -12.93 6.19 -7.56
N MET A 166 -12.39 6.81 -6.51
CA MET A 166 -11.83 6.09 -5.37
C MET A 166 -12.89 5.21 -4.70
N ASP A 167 -12.54 3.95 -4.44
CA ASP A 167 -13.35 2.99 -3.70
C ASP A 167 -12.43 2.07 -2.87
N GLU A 168 -12.10 2.50 -1.65
CA GLU A 168 -11.23 1.75 -0.74
C GLU A 168 -11.85 0.41 -0.33
N VAL A 169 -13.14 0.43 0.01
CA VAL A 169 -13.89 -0.76 0.42
C VAL A 169 -13.99 -1.76 -0.74
N GLY A 170 -14.27 -1.27 -1.95
CA GLY A 170 -14.28 -2.08 -3.17
C GLY A 170 -12.90 -2.62 -3.53
N SER A 171 -11.83 -1.86 -3.28
CA SER A 171 -10.45 -2.30 -3.49
C SER A 171 -10.10 -3.48 -2.58
N LEU A 172 -10.50 -3.43 -1.30
CA LEU A 172 -10.29 -4.56 -0.39
C LEU A 172 -11.09 -5.81 -0.81
N ALA A 173 -12.37 -5.64 -1.17
CA ALA A 173 -13.19 -6.74 -1.69
C ALA A 173 -12.59 -7.34 -2.97
N PHE A 174 -12.02 -6.50 -3.85
CA PHE A 174 -11.32 -6.96 -5.05
C PHE A 174 -10.08 -7.80 -4.70
N PHE A 175 -9.24 -7.38 -3.75
CA PHE A 175 -8.10 -8.18 -3.30
C PHE A 175 -8.55 -9.54 -2.77
N LEU A 176 -9.54 -9.58 -1.90
CA LEU A 176 -10.06 -10.82 -1.33
C LEU A 176 -10.64 -11.79 -2.39
N LYS A 177 -11.17 -11.27 -3.47
CA LYS A 177 -11.79 -12.06 -4.53
C LYS A 177 -10.79 -12.58 -5.57
N TRP A 178 -9.78 -11.78 -5.91
CA TRP A 178 -8.95 -12.02 -7.10
C TRP A 178 -7.50 -12.36 -6.82
N TYR A 179 -6.98 -12.02 -5.61
CA TYR A 179 -5.61 -12.36 -5.26
C TYR A 179 -5.54 -13.71 -4.54
N ASN A 180 -4.48 -14.44 -4.85
CA ASN A 180 -4.24 -15.74 -4.23
C ASN A 180 -3.42 -15.56 -2.95
N PHE A 181 -4.06 -15.68 -1.79
CA PHE A 181 -3.40 -15.75 -0.50
C PHE A 181 -3.05 -17.21 -0.19
N SER A 182 -1.85 -17.64 -0.57
CA SER A 182 -1.40 -19.02 -0.43
C SER A 182 -1.02 -19.41 1.02
N GLU A 183 -0.91 -18.44 1.92
CA GLU A 183 -0.54 -18.61 3.31
C GLU A 183 -1.52 -17.87 4.24
N LYS A 184 -1.55 -18.28 5.53
CA LYS A 184 -2.36 -17.60 6.53
C LYS A 184 -1.99 -16.14 6.61
N THR A 185 -2.96 -15.28 6.33
CA THR A 185 -2.81 -13.83 6.25
C THR A 185 -3.81 -13.15 7.16
N LEU A 186 -3.37 -12.17 7.93
CA LEU A 186 -4.22 -11.25 8.67
C LEU A 186 -4.21 -9.91 7.94
N ILE A 187 -5.38 -9.41 7.54
CA ILE A 187 -5.51 -8.06 7.02
C ILE A 187 -6.03 -7.14 8.11
N VAL A 188 -5.26 -6.08 8.40
CA VAL A 188 -5.58 -5.08 9.40
C VAL A 188 -6.01 -3.78 8.70
N ALA A 189 -7.19 -3.25 9.05
CA ALA A 189 -7.73 -2.05 8.44
C ALA A 189 -8.37 -1.10 9.46
N ASP A 190 -8.51 0.17 9.06
CA ASP A 190 -9.17 1.16 9.88
C ASP A 190 -10.72 1.08 9.76
N ARG A 191 -11.42 1.95 10.48
CA ARG A 191 -12.90 2.01 10.49
C ARG A 191 -13.53 2.42 9.15
N GLY A 192 -12.75 2.89 8.19
CA GLY A 192 -13.21 3.21 6.84
C GLY A 192 -13.61 1.96 6.06
N TYR A 193 -13.00 0.83 6.40
CA TYR A 193 -13.26 -0.48 5.78
C TYR A 193 -14.39 -1.28 6.45
N GLU A 194 -15.06 -0.75 7.46
CA GLU A 194 -16.21 -1.37 8.11
C GLU A 194 -17.37 -1.52 7.11
N SER A 195 -17.60 -2.75 6.65
CA SER A 195 -18.64 -3.08 5.66
C SER A 195 -19.08 -4.53 5.81
N TYR A 196 -20.40 -4.77 5.80
CA TYR A 196 -20.95 -6.13 5.80
C TYR A 196 -20.44 -6.95 4.62
N ASN A 197 -20.35 -6.36 3.43
CA ASN A 197 -19.84 -7.02 2.23
C ASN A 197 -18.37 -7.45 2.38
N VAL A 198 -17.54 -6.59 2.93
CA VAL A 198 -16.11 -6.90 3.18
C VAL A 198 -15.97 -8.00 4.23
N PHE A 199 -16.76 -7.93 5.31
CA PHE A 199 -16.72 -8.97 6.34
C PHE A 199 -17.16 -10.33 5.79
N ALA A 200 -18.19 -10.37 4.93
CA ALA A 200 -18.60 -11.59 4.26
C ALA A 200 -17.51 -12.17 3.35
N HIS A 201 -16.78 -11.32 2.58
CA HIS A 201 -15.64 -11.77 1.80
C HIS A 201 -14.54 -12.41 2.65
N PHE A 202 -14.26 -11.86 3.83
CA PHE A 202 -13.30 -12.46 4.76
C PHE A 202 -13.77 -13.79 5.31
N LEU A 203 -15.05 -13.89 5.70
CA LEU A 203 -15.63 -15.11 6.29
C LEU A 203 -15.67 -16.28 5.29
N GLU A 204 -15.77 -16.00 4.00
CA GLU A 204 -15.70 -17.00 2.93
C GLU A 204 -14.27 -17.35 2.51
N HIS A 205 -13.27 -16.55 2.94
CA HIS A 205 -11.90 -16.76 2.50
C HIS A 205 -11.14 -17.75 3.41
N PRO A 206 -10.61 -18.87 2.88
CA PRO A 206 -10.05 -19.94 3.71
C PRO A 206 -8.73 -19.57 4.42
N ASN A 207 -7.96 -18.63 3.87
CA ASN A 207 -6.62 -18.30 4.34
C ASN A 207 -6.47 -16.86 4.88
N VAL A 208 -7.52 -16.05 4.85
CA VAL A 208 -7.41 -14.63 5.23
C VAL A 208 -8.34 -14.30 6.38
N ASP A 209 -7.74 -13.91 7.48
CA ASP A 209 -8.43 -13.36 8.63
C ASP A 209 -8.40 -11.83 8.60
N PHE A 210 -9.32 -11.19 9.31
CA PHE A 210 -9.39 -9.74 9.41
C PHE A 210 -9.24 -9.24 10.84
N LEU A 211 -8.76 -8.00 10.96
CA LEU A 211 -8.79 -7.21 12.18
C LEU A 211 -9.10 -5.76 11.80
N ILE A 212 -10.33 -5.34 12.02
CA ILE A 212 -10.84 -4.05 11.56
C ILE A 212 -11.38 -3.26 12.73
N ARG A 213 -10.92 -2.02 12.88
CA ARG A 213 -11.55 -1.08 13.83
C ARG A 213 -12.95 -0.75 13.35
N VAL A 214 -13.90 -0.78 14.26
CA VAL A 214 -15.30 -0.49 13.97
C VAL A 214 -15.80 0.70 14.78
N LYS A 215 -16.84 1.35 14.26
CA LYS A 215 -17.49 2.48 14.92
C LYS A 215 -18.20 2.02 16.19
N GLN A 216 -18.34 2.93 17.14
CA GLN A 216 -18.95 2.63 18.46
C GLN A 216 -20.24 3.43 18.70
N ASP A 217 -20.47 4.45 17.89
CA ASP A 217 -21.60 5.35 17.99
C ASP A 217 -22.84 4.85 17.22
N LYS A 218 -23.82 5.72 17.06
CA LYS A 218 -25.06 5.45 16.31
C LYS A 218 -24.82 5.06 14.83
N THR A 219 -23.58 5.19 14.34
CA THR A 219 -23.18 4.83 12.97
C THR A 219 -22.50 3.46 12.90
N ALA A 220 -22.32 2.78 14.04
CA ALA A 220 -21.78 1.42 14.11
C ALA A 220 -22.71 0.39 13.45
N MET A 221 -22.16 -0.76 13.07
CA MET A 221 -22.97 -1.91 12.70
C MET A 221 -23.98 -2.21 13.81
N ARG A 222 -25.25 -2.48 13.42
CA ARG A 222 -26.38 -2.58 14.35
C ARG A 222 -26.10 -3.51 15.54
N GLU A 223 -25.47 -4.67 15.29
CA GLU A 223 -25.22 -5.65 16.34
C GLU A 223 -24.05 -5.23 17.26
N ILE A 224 -23.06 -4.55 16.73
CA ILE A 224 -21.95 -3.96 17.52
C ILE A 224 -22.46 -2.80 18.39
N GLY A 225 -23.38 -1.98 17.84
CA GLY A 225 -23.97 -0.85 18.56
C GLY A 225 -24.84 -1.25 19.75
N LYS A 226 -25.27 -2.53 19.87
CA LYS A 226 -26.03 -3.07 21.00
C LYS A 226 -25.13 -3.52 22.16
N LEU A 227 -23.83 -3.70 21.92
CA LEU A 227 -22.90 -4.19 22.94
C LEU A 227 -22.63 -3.11 24.01
N PRO A 228 -22.48 -3.50 25.29
CA PRO A 228 -22.21 -2.56 26.36
C PRO A 228 -20.88 -1.81 26.13
N MET A 229 -20.81 -0.54 26.57
CA MET A 229 -19.61 0.30 26.48
C MET A 229 -18.65 0.00 27.64
N THR A 230 -18.18 -1.25 27.70
CA THR A 230 -17.18 -1.75 28.65
C THR A 230 -16.15 -2.58 27.89
N GLU A 231 -15.05 -2.92 28.51
CA GLU A 231 -14.15 -3.93 27.98
C GLU A 231 -14.92 -5.24 27.76
N LEU A 232 -14.74 -5.84 26.61
CA LEU A 232 -15.39 -7.10 26.26
C LEU A 232 -14.57 -7.86 25.21
N ASP A 233 -14.79 -9.17 25.19
CA ASP A 233 -14.30 -10.10 24.20
C ASP A 233 -15.41 -11.12 23.97
N THR A 234 -16.14 -10.95 22.89
CA THR A 234 -17.35 -11.73 22.64
C THR A 234 -17.52 -12.06 21.16
N GLU A 235 -18.20 -13.12 20.89
CA GLU A 235 -18.61 -13.50 19.54
C GLU A 235 -20.04 -13.04 19.30
N ILE A 236 -20.28 -12.42 18.14
CA ILE A 236 -21.62 -12.03 17.71
C ILE A 236 -22.04 -12.82 16.48
N SER A 237 -23.34 -13.14 16.41
CA SER A 237 -23.93 -13.86 15.29
C SER A 237 -25.27 -13.23 14.92
N PHE A 238 -25.50 -13.03 13.63
CA PHE A 238 -26.73 -12.49 13.08
C PHE A 238 -26.89 -12.88 11.60
N THR A 239 -28.07 -12.67 11.05
CA THR A 239 -28.35 -12.97 9.63
C THR A 239 -28.72 -11.69 8.89
N ILE A 240 -28.12 -11.49 7.71
CA ILE A 240 -28.40 -10.37 6.81
C ILE A 240 -29.34 -10.82 5.69
N THR A 241 -30.27 -9.94 5.32
CA THR A 241 -31.16 -10.10 4.16
C THR A 241 -31.12 -8.85 3.29
N THR A 242 -31.23 -9.03 1.97
CA THR A 242 -31.38 -7.94 0.98
C THR A 242 -32.84 -7.59 0.71
N THR A 243 -33.72 -8.53 1.00
CA THR A 243 -35.20 -8.37 1.00
C THR A 243 -35.70 -8.92 2.33
N GLN A 244 -36.74 -8.31 2.92
CA GLN A 244 -37.21 -8.73 4.22
C GLN A 244 -38.68 -9.13 4.16
N THR A 245 -38.94 -10.42 4.40
CA THR A 245 -40.29 -10.95 4.59
C THR A 245 -40.78 -10.70 6.04
N LYS A 246 -42.08 -10.98 6.31
CA LYS A 246 -42.60 -10.94 7.68
C LYS A 246 -41.89 -11.96 8.58
N VAL A 247 -41.54 -13.11 8.04
CA VAL A 247 -40.81 -14.18 8.75
C VAL A 247 -39.37 -13.74 9.07
N ASP A 248 -38.66 -13.15 8.13
CA ASP A 248 -37.30 -12.65 8.36
C ASP A 248 -37.28 -11.59 9.45
N LYS A 249 -38.29 -10.70 9.45
CA LYS A 249 -38.45 -9.68 10.49
C LYS A 249 -38.72 -10.30 11.87
N ALA A 250 -39.59 -11.32 11.92
CA ALA A 250 -39.89 -12.04 13.15
C ALA A 250 -38.66 -12.78 13.68
N ASN A 251 -37.80 -13.32 12.81
CA ASN A 251 -36.55 -13.98 13.14
C ASN A 251 -35.42 -12.97 13.50
N GLY A 252 -35.69 -11.68 13.47
CA GLY A 252 -34.71 -10.64 13.82
C GLY A 252 -33.61 -10.40 12.76
N TYR A 253 -33.81 -10.89 11.54
CA TYR A 253 -32.82 -10.70 10.45
C TYR A 253 -32.63 -9.21 10.13
N ILE A 254 -31.40 -8.84 9.79
CA ILE A 254 -31.01 -7.45 9.49
C ILE A 254 -31.26 -7.20 8.00
N LEU A 255 -32.15 -6.27 7.68
CA LEU A 255 -32.33 -5.80 6.32
C LEU A 255 -31.17 -4.90 5.91
N LEU A 256 -30.39 -5.34 4.91
CA LEU A 256 -29.34 -4.55 4.28
C LEU A 256 -29.96 -3.65 3.22
N GLN A 257 -30.03 -2.36 3.49
CA GLN A 257 -30.54 -1.39 2.52
C GLN A 257 -29.46 -1.05 1.49
N MET A 258 -29.69 -1.50 0.25
CA MET A 258 -28.79 -1.14 -0.85
C MET A 258 -28.96 0.33 -1.25
N GLN A 259 -27.86 1.01 -1.49
CA GLN A 259 -27.88 2.39 -1.95
C GLN A 259 -28.38 2.46 -3.39
N LYS A 260 -29.56 3.03 -3.61
CA LYS A 260 -30.19 3.15 -4.94
C LYS A 260 -29.65 4.33 -5.77
N ASN A 261 -29.18 5.40 -5.11
CA ASN A 261 -28.69 6.62 -5.78
C ASN A 261 -27.24 6.91 -5.36
N LYS A 262 -26.36 7.08 -6.35
CA LYS A 262 -24.93 7.41 -6.13
C LYS A 262 -24.71 8.77 -5.45
N ASP A 263 -25.67 9.69 -5.56
CA ASP A 263 -25.52 11.09 -5.13
C ASP A 263 -25.95 11.36 -3.69
N LYS A 264 -26.52 10.39 -2.97
CA LYS A 264 -26.90 10.57 -1.57
C LYS A 264 -25.95 9.82 -0.65
N VAL A 265 -25.13 10.55 0.08
CA VAL A 265 -24.36 10.02 1.20
C VAL A 265 -25.34 9.68 2.33
N TYR A 266 -25.62 8.40 2.52
CA TYR A 266 -26.43 7.96 3.62
C TYR A 266 -25.54 7.49 4.78
N SER A 267 -25.71 8.11 5.93
CA SER A 267 -25.04 7.77 7.18
C SER A 267 -25.78 6.67 7.96
N SER A 268 -26.17 5.58 7.32
CA SER A 268 -26.88 4.48 8.00
C SER A 268 -26.04 3.22 7.99
N ASN A 269 -25.81 2.69 9.19
CA ASN A 269 -25.07 1.47 9.50
C ASN A 269 -25.65 0.18 8.87
N THR A 270 -26.81 0.26 8.22
CA THR A 270 -27.41 -0.86 7.47
C THR A 270 -27.35 -0.68 5.95
N LYS A 271 -26.75 0.42 5.46
CA LYS A 271 -26.65 0.69 4.02
C LYS A 271 -25.31 0.22 3.47
N SER A 272 -25.35 -0.52 2.37
CA SER A 272 -24.18 -0.93 1.61
C SER A 272 -24.29 -0.46 0.17
N LYS A 273 -23.14 -0.09 -0.40
CA LYS A 273 -23.05 0.21 -1.84
C LYS A 273 -23.15 -1.06 -2.68
N ARG A 274 -22.79 -2.21 -2.13
CA ARG A 274 -22.66 -3.49 -2.82
C ARG A 274 -22.92 -4.65 -1.86
N TRP A 275 -23.49 -5.73 -2.40
CA TRP A 275 -23.62 -7.01 -1.74
C TRP A 275 -23.37 -8.12 -2.76
N ASP A 276 -22.38 -8.97 -2.52
CA ASP A 276 -21.88 -9.97 -3.49
C ASP A 276 -22.32 -11.40 -3.15
N PHE A 277 -23.12 -11.60 -2.11
CA PHE A 277 -23.46 -12.92 -1.56
C PHE A 277 -24.95 -13.23 -1.65
N PRO A 278 -25.35 -14.52 -1.53
CA PRO A 278 -26.75 -14.90 -1.40
C PRO A 278 -27.46 -14.22 -0.22
N SER A 279 -28.79 -14.22 -0.23
CA SER A 279 -29.63 -13.72 0.86
C SER A 279 -30.70 -14.80 1.17
N PRO A 280 -30.91 -15.16 2.45
CA PRO A 280 -30.25 -14.66 3.65
C PRO A 280 -28.82 -15.15 3.79
N TYR A 281 -27.98 -14.36 4.53
CA TYR A 281 -26.58 -14.66 4.77
C TYR A 281 -26.25 -14.61 6.27
N PRO A 282 -25.78 -15.70 6.89
CA PRO A 282 -25.37 -15.72 8.28
C PRO A 282 -23.99 -15.09 8.44
N MET A 283 -23.84 -14.21 9.40
CA MET A 283 -22.55 -13.62 9.77
C MET A 283 -22.21 -13.99 11.22
N LYS A 284 -20.94 -14.35 11.44
CA LYS A 284 -20.43 -14.69 12.75
C LYS A 284 -18.97 -14.24 12.85
N PHE A 285 -18.67 -13.38 13.83
CA PHE A 285 -17.32 -12.92 14.07
C PHE A 285 -17.14 -12.43 15.51
N ARG A 286 -15.91 -12.26 15.94
CA ARG A 286 -15.51 -11.83 17.27
C ARG A 286 -15.40 -10.30 17.34
N VAL A 287 -15.84 -9.73 18.45
CA VAL A 287 -15.69 -8.30 18.77
C VAL A 287 -14.91 -8.18 20.06
N VAL A 288 -13.82 -7.43 20.00
CA VAL A 288 -12.95 -7.13 21.14
C VAL A 288 -13.01 -5.63 21.39
N ARG A 289 -13.28 -5.23 22.62
CA ARG A 289 -13.26 -3.83 23.03
C ARG A 289 -12.26 -3.66 24.17
N VAL A 290 -11.30 -2.77 23.97
CA VAL A 290 -10.21 -2.50 24.91
C VAL A 290 -10.23 -1.05 25.34
N LEU A 291 -9.86 -0.80 26.59
CA LEU A 291 -9.65 0.56 27.09
C LEU A 291 -8.26 1.04 26.66
N LEU A 292 -8.20 2.24 26.11
CA LEU A 292 -6.95 2.91 25.79
C LEU A 292 -6.45 3.74 26.96
N ASP A 293 -5.16 4.03 26.98
CA ASP A 293 -4.53 4.90 28.00
C ASP A 293 -5.12 6.32 28.02
N THR A 294 -5.83 6.71 26.94
CA THR A 294 -6.58 7.98 26.85
C THR A 294 -7.91 7.97 27.59
N GLY A 295 -8.36 6.82 28.13
CA GLY A 295 -9.67 6.63 28.71
C GLY A 295 -10.80 6.37 27.70
N GLU A 296 -10.49 6.29 26.41
CA GLU A 296 -11.43 5.94 25.36
C GLU A 296 -11.43 4.43 25.07
N TYR A 297 -12.56 3.90 24.64
CA TYR A 297 -12.63 2.53 24.15
C TYR A 297 -12.29 2.42 22.67
N GLU A 298 -11.53 1.38 22.32
CA GLU A 298 -11.31 0.97 20.95
C GLU A 298 -12.03 -0.36 20.70
N THR A 299 -12.89 -0.40 19.68
CA THR A 299 -13.65 -1.61 19.32
C THR A 299 -13.12 -2.18 18.01
N LEU A 300 -12.76 -3.45 18.04
CA LEU A 300 -12.13 -4.20 16.98
C LEU A 300 -12.99 -5.41 16.63
N ALA A 301 -13.35 -5.56 15.36
CA ALA A 301 -13.99 -6.76 14.83
C ALA A 301 -12.93 -7.65 14.18
N THR A 302 -13.01 -8.97 14.39
CA THR A 302 -12.00 -9.90 13.90
C THR A 302 -12.57 -11.30 13.67
N SER A 303 -11.99 -12.06 12.74
CA SER A 303 -12.18 -13.50 12.59
C SER A 303 -11.11 -14.34 13.31
N LEU A 304 -10.11 -13.69 13.93
CA LEU A 304 -9.05 -14.41 14.65
C LEU A 304 -9.61 -15.26 15.80
N PRO A 305 -9.06 -16.46 16.02
CA PRO A 305 -9.51 -17.37 17.06
C PRO A 305 -9.20 -16.83 18.48
N GLN A 306 -9.83 -17.42 19.48
CA GLN A 306 -9.65 -17.06 20.91
C GLN A 306 -8.20 -17.26 21.42
N SER A 307 -7.35 -17.99 20.70
CA SER A 307 -5.91 -18.11 21.01
C SER A 307 -5.12 -16.80 20.87
N PHE A 308 -5.72 -15.78 20.25
CA PHE A 308 -5.23 -14.40 20.26
C PHE A 308 -5.90 -13.63 21.39
N THR A 309 -5.11 -13.23 22.39
CA THR A 309 -5.60 -12.45 23.53
C THR A 309 -6.01 -11.02 23.11
N PRO A 310 -6.88 -10.32 23.85
CA PRO A 310 -7.22 -8.93 23.59
C PRO A 310 -6.01 -7.99 23.49
N SER A 311 -4.97 -8.24 24.31
CA SER A 311 -3.71 -7.47 24.25
C SER A 311 -2.98 -7.67 22.93
N GLU A 312 -2.86 -8.91 22.46
CA GLU A 312 -2.23 -9.21 21.16
C GLU A 312 -3.03 -8.62 19.99
N ILE A 313 -4.36 -8.64 20.06
CA ILE A 313 -5.23 -8.01 19.07
C ILE A 313 -5.01 -6.50 19.05
N LYS A 314 -4.89 -5.84 20.20
CA LYS A 314 -4.55 -4.43 20.32
C LYS A 314 -3.19 -4.13 19.69
N GLU A 315 -2.16 -4.92 20.01
CA GLU A 315 -0.81 -4.76 19.43
C GLU A 315 -0.81 -4.93 17.91
N LEU A 316 -1.46 -5.96 17.38
CA LEU A 316 -1.60 -6.22 15.94
C LEU A 316 -2.32 -5.07 15.23
N TYR A 317 -3.38 -4.53 15.85
CA TYR A 317 -4.07 -3.37 15.30
C TYR A 317 -3.17 -2.13 15.28
N HIS A 318 -2.40 -1.89 16.33
CA HIS A 318 -1.45 -0.77 16.37
C HIS A 318 -0.32 -0.91 15.35
N ALA A 319 0.08 -2.13 14.98
CA ALA A 319 1.07 -2.35 13.92
C ALA A 319 0.62 -1.79 12.56
N ARG A 320 -0.69 -1.60 12.32
CA ARG A 320 -1.26 -0.94 11.14
C ARG A 320 -0.62 0.43 10.86
N TRP A 321 -0.27 1.20 11.90
CA TRP A 321 0.39 2.51 11.72
C TRP A 321 1.70 2.44 10.92
N GLY A 322 2.26 1.24 10.75
CA GLY A 322 3.40 1.00 9.88
C GLY A 322 3.16 1.43 8.44
N ILE A 323 1.93 1.26 7.91
CA ILE A 323 1.60 1.69 6.53
C ILE A 323 1.62 3.21 6.39
N GLU A 324 1.12 3.97 7.37
CA GLU A 324 1.14 5.44 7.34
C GLU A 324 2.58 5.98 7.37
N THR A 325 3.46 5.32 8.14
CA THR A 325 4.88 5.63 8.14
C THR A 325 5.52 5.32 6.78
N SER A 326 5.16 4.17 6.18
CA SER A 326 5.66 3.78 4.85
C SER A 326 5.22 4.77 3.75
N PHE A 327 4.00 5.32 3.82
CA PHE A 327 3.55 6.37 2.90
C PHE A 327 4.39 7.65 2.99
N ARG A 328 4.81 8.03 4.20
CA ARG A 328 5.71 9.16 4.39
C ARG A 328 7.08 8.90 3.76
N GLU A 329 7.61 7.70 3.93
CA GLU A 329 8.87 7.29 3.30
C GLU A 329 8.74 7.20 1.77
N LEU A 330 7.64 6.66 1.25
CA LEU A 330 7.36 6.58 -0.18
C LEU A 330 7.23 7.98 -0.81
N LYS A 331 6.51 8.90 -0.16
CA LYS A 331 6.31 10.27 -0.64
C LYS A 331 7.58 11.11 -0.58
N TYR A 332 8.26 11.11 0.56
CA TYR A 332 9.37 12.04 0.85
C TYR A 332 10.76 11.38 0.80
N GLY A 333 10.86 10.08 1.05
CA GLY A 333 12.10 9.32 0.96
C GLY A 333 12.42 8.94 -0.49
N ILE A 334 11.48 8.29 -1.15
CA ILE A 334 11.58 7.91 -2.57
C ILE A 334 11.37 9.12 -3.49
N GLY A 335 10.48 10.06 -3.11
CA GLY A 335 10.23 11.29 -3.86
C GLY A 335 8.95 11.28 -4.70
N LEU A 336 7.93 10.49 -4.35
CA LEU A 336 6.63 10.48 -5.07
C LEU A 336 5.87 11.81 -5.01
N VAL A 337 6.24 12.75 -4.14
CA VAL A 337 5.69 14.11 -4.17
C VAL A 337 6.12 14.90 -5.41
N ASN A 338 7.16 14.46 -6.10
CA ASN A 338 7.76 15.14 -7.25
C ASN A 338 7.87 14.16 -8.43
N LEU A 339 6.76 13.87 -9.09
CA LEU A 339 6.74 12.99 -10.26
C LEU A 339 7.37 13.69 -11.50
N HIS A 340 8.00 12.90 -12.37
CA HIS A 340 8.45 13.41 -13.68
C HIS A 340 7.30 13.47 -14.68
N GLY A 341 6.34 12.56 -14.53
CA GLY A 341 5.24 12.40 -15.45
C GLY A 341 4.11 13.39 -15.22
N LYS A 342 3.48 13.84 -16.31
CA LYS A 342 2.39 14.81 -16.27
C LYS A 342 1.01 14.21 -16.57
N CYS A 343 0.91 12.89 -16.70
CA CYS A 343 -0.36 12.18 -16.97
C CYS A 343 -0.50 10.97 -16.05
N ASN A 344 -1.73 10.46 -15.94
CA ASN A 344 -2.04 9.30 -15.08
C ASN A 344 -1.14 8.11 -15.40
N GLU A 345 -0.95 7.80 -16.69
CA GLU A 345 -0.11 6.68 -17.15
C GLU A 345 1.32 6.76 -16.62
N PHE A 346 1.96 7.91 -16.72
CA PHE A 346 3.31 8.12 -16.22
C PHE A 346 3.37 8.12 -14.70
N ALA A 347 2.34 8.66 -14.04
CA ALA A 347 2.25 8.62 -12.60
C ALA A 347 2.15 7.19 -12.07
N CYS A 348 1.32 6.34 -12.68
CA CYS A 348 1.22 4.93 -12.33
C CYS A 348 2.55 4.18 -12.52
N GLN A 349 3.27 4.42 -13.63
CA GLN A 349 4.61 3.86 -13.85
C GLN A 349 5.57 4.24 -12.71
N GLU A 350 5.57 5.52 -12.29
CA GLU A 350 6.43 6.01 -11.21
C GLU A 350 6.02 5.50 -9.83
N ILE A 351 4.72 5.33 -9.56
CA ILE A 351 4.21 4.77 -8.29
C ILE A 351 4.67 3.32 -8.13
N PHE A 352 4.46 2.45 -9.14
CA PHE A 352 4.93 1.07 -9.07
C PHE A 352 6.46 0.98 -9.03
N SER A 353 7.16 1.83 -9.79
CA SER A 353 8.63 1.92 -9.70
C SER A 353 9.10 2.28 -8.30
N ALA A 354 8.44 3.23 -7.65
CA ALA A 354 8.78 3.66 -6.29
C ALA A 354 8.53 2.55 -5.26
N MET A 355 7.40 1.84 -5.36
CA MET A 355 7.10 0.70 -4.49
C MET A 355 8.11 -0.45 -4.67
N LEU A 356 8.48 -0.74 -5.92
CA LEU A 356 9.46 -1.76 -6.24
C LEU A 356 10.83 -1.43 -5.63
N VAL A 357 11.29 -0.18 -5.79
CA VAL A 357 12.56 0.30 -5.20
C VAL A 357 12.48 0.28 -3.67
N MET A 358 11.34 0.65 -3.08
CA MET A 358 11.13 0.61 -1.64
C MET A 358 11.23 -0.82 -1.12
N ASN A 359 10.58 -1.78 -1.79
CA ASN A 359 10.63 -3.19 -1.43
C ASN A 359 12.06 -3.75 -1.55
N PHE A 360 12.78 -3.38 -2.61
CA PHE A 360 14.18 -3.75 -2.76
C PHE A 360 15.04 -3.22 -1.61
N CYS A 361 14.88 -1.95 -1.26
CA CYS A 361 15.61 -1.32 -0.18
C CYS A 361 15.26 -1.92 1.19
N ASN A 362 13.96 -2.08 1.51
CA ASN A 362 13.51 -2.60 2.80
C ASN A 362 13.97 -4.05 3.03
N ARG A 363 13.98 -4.90 2.00
CA ARG A 363 14.50 -6.26 2.12
C ARG A 363 16.00 -6.28 2.44
N ILE A 364 16.79 -5.34 1.91
CA ILE A 364 18.21 -5.20 2.27
C ILE A 364 18.34 -4.70 3.71
N VAL A 365 17.65 -3.61 4.05
CA VAL A 365 17.71 -2.98 5.37
C VAL A 365 17.26 -3.95 6.48
N ASN A 366 16.24 -4.75 6.24
CA ASN A 366 15.73 -5.73 7.22
C ASN A 366 16.73 -6.84 7.58
N LYS A 367 17.77 -7.05 6.78
CA LYS A 367 18.85 -8.03 7.06
C LYS A 367 20.07 -7.39 7.72
N ILE A 368 20.10 -6.05 7.89
CA ILE A 368 21.19 -5.34 8.54
C ILE A 368 20.92 -5.28 10.06
N VAL A 369 21.86 -5.79 10.82
CA VAL A 369 21.82 -5.73 12.29
C VAL A 369 22.59 -4.48 12.74
N ILE A 370 21.94 -3.63 13.52
CA ILE A 370 22.57 -2.46 14.13
C ILE A 370 22.98 -2.84 15.54
N ASN A 371 24.28 -2.77 15.82
CA ASN A 371 24.77 -2.94 17.18
C ASN A 371 24.50 -1.66 17.99
N GLN A 372 23.55 -1.73 18.93
CA GLN A 372 23.29 -0.67 19.88
C GLN A 372 24.39 -0.65 20.95
N LYS A 373 25.00 0.51 21.18
CA LYS A 373 25.95 0.67 22.27
C LYS A 373 25.20 0.93 23.57
N GLN A 374 25.64 0.33 24.67
CA GLN A 374 25.01 0.50 26.01
C GLN A 374 25.02 1.95 26.50
N GLU A 375 25.99 2.72 26.08
CA GLU A 375 26.18 4.16 26.40
C GLU A 375 25.27 5.11 25.61
N ASN A 376 24.53 4.59 24.63
CA ASN A 376 23.63 5.41 23.80
C ASN A 376 22.41 5.85 24.62
N ILE A 377 22.13 7.16 24.63
CA ILE A 377 20.92 7.75 25.24
C ILE A 377 19.65 7.31 24.44
N TYR A 378 19.81 7.05 23.15
CA TYR A 378 18.72 6.64 22.26
C TYR A 378 19.08 5.36 21.50
N GLU A 379 18.07 4.59 21.15
CA GLU A 379 18.22 3.58 20.12
C GLU A 379 18.45 4.23 18.76
N TYR A 380 19.24 3.60 17.91
CA TYR A 380 19.50 4.07 16.55
C TYR A 380 18.88 3.15 15.52
N LYS A 381 18.35 3.74 14.45
CA LYS A 381 17.84 3.03 13.27
C LYS A 381 18.52 3.53 12.01
N ILE A 382 18.44 2.76 10.94
CA ILE A 382 18.98 3.13 9.64
C ILE A 382 18.24 4.37 9.10
N ASN A 383 18.99 5.33 8.58
CA ASN A 383 18.46 6.46 7.85
C ASN A 383 17.96 5.98 6.48
N MET A 384 16.63 5.86 6.35
CA MET A 384 15.99 5.32 5.13
C MET A 384 16.26 6.13 3.87
N LYS A 385 16.40 7.47 3.97
CA LYS A 385 16.72 8.31 2.79
C LYS A 385 18.09 7.96 2.22
N MET A 386 19.09 7.79 3.09
CA MET A 386 20.43 7.36 2.67
C MET A 386 20.43 5.91 2.16
N ALA A 387 19.72 5.02 2.82
CA ALA A 387 19.60 3.63 2.37
C ALA A 387 18.99 3.54 0.97
N ILE A 388 17.91 4.28 0.69
CA ILE A 388 17.28 4.35 -0.63
C ILE A 388 18.25 4.88 -1.69
N TYR A 389 18.98 5.96 -1.38
CA TYR A 389 19.98 6.53 -2.27
C TYR A 389 21.08 5.50 -2.62
N LEU A 390 21.66 4.85 -1.62
CA LEU A 390 22.70 3.85 -1.78
C LEU A 390 22.20 2.60 -2.54
N CYS A 391 20.98 2.15 -2.25
CA CYS A 391 20.35 1.03 -2.96
C CYS A 391 20.13 1.33 -4.45
N ARG A 392 19.74 2.57 -4.79
CA ARG A 392 19.61 2.98 -6.20
C ARG A 392 20.95 3.04 -6.91
N GLN A 393 22.02 3.53 -6.25
CA GLN A 393 23.37 3.48 -6.82
C GLN A 393 23.82 2.03 -7.03
N PHE A 394 23.63 1.16 -6.04
CA PHE A 394 23.92 -0.27 -6.12
C PHE A 394 23.16 -0.95 -7.27
N PHE A 395 21.92 -0.57 -7.50
CA PHE A 395 21.11 -1.11 -8.60
C PHE A 395 21.68 -0.70 -9.97
N ARG A 396 22.14 0.54 -10.14
CA ARG A 396 22.76 1.06 -11.39
C ARG A 396 24.11 0.41 -11.69
N ASP A 397 24.95 0.26 -10.69
CA ASP A 397 26.33 -0.17 -10.86
C ASP A 397 26.41 -1.66 -11.22
N LYS A 398 27.00 -1.98 -12.39
CA LYS A 398 27.17 -3.36 -12.86
C LYS A 398 28.09 -4.18 -11.96
N ASN A 399 29.08 -3.52 -11.34
CA ASN A 399 30.11 -4.13 -10.50
C ASN A 399 29.86 -3.90 -9.01
N ALA A 400 28.61 -3.62 -8.63
CA ALA A 400 28.25 -3.25 -7.27
C ALA A 400 28.67 -4.31 -6.23
N ASP A 401 29.30 -3.82 -5.15
CA ASP A 401 29.77 -4.62 -4.03
C ASP A 401 28.71 -4.64 -2.92
N SER A 402 28.26 -5.84 -2.54
CA SER A 402 27.27 -6.04 -1.50
C SER A 402 27.76 -5.70 -0.10
N GLU A 403 29.04 -6.00 0.20
CA GLU A 403 29.64 -5.71 1.52
C GLU A 403 29.79 -4.20 1.72
N LYS A 404 30.26 -3.52 0.67
CA LYS A 404 30.36 -2.06 0.66
C LYS A 404 28.99 -1.41 0.85
N LEU A 405 27.94 -1.90 0.15
CA LEU A 405 26.59 -1.37 0.33
C LEU A 405 26.10 -1.50 1.79
N ILE A 406 26.25 -2.70 2.38
CA ILE A 406 25.83 -2.95 3.78
C ILE A 406 26.62 -2.06 4.73
N ALA A 407 27.95 -1.96 4.55
CA ALA A 407 28.81 -1.11 5.36
C ALA A 407 28.43 0.37 5.24
N ASP A 408 28.15 0.85 4.03
CA ASP A 408 27.78 2.24 3.81
C ASP A 408 26.39 2.56 4.40
N ILE A 409 25.38 1.68 4.23
CA ILE A 409 24.07 1.85 4.89
C ILE A 409 24.21 1.92 6.41
N SER A 410 25.05 1.05 6.99
CA SER A 410 25.26 0.95 8.44
C SER A 410 25.94 2.18 9.06
N LYS A 411 26.61 3.02 8.28
CA LYS A 411 27.20 4.29 8.74
C LYS A 411 26.16 5.39 8.99
N TYR A 412 25.04 5.34 8.27
CA TYR A 412 24.02 6.38 8.33
C TYR A 412 22.87 5.96 9.24
N LEU A 413 22.98 6.32 10.50
CA LEU A 413 22.00 6.03 11.54
C LEU A 413 21.32 7.32 12.00
N GLU A 414 20.07 7.19 12.46
CA GLU A 414 19.32 8.28 13.09
C GLU A 414 18.75 7.83 14.44
N PRO A 415 18.72 8.71 15.46
CA PRO A 415 18.20 8.35 16.78
C PRO A 415 16.68 8.19 16.75
N VAL A 416 16.19 7.15 17.41
CA VAL A 416 14.78 6.97 17.73
C VAL A 416 14.49 7.75 19.00
N ARG A 417 13.71 8.83 18.90
CA ARG A 417 13.35 9.68 20.04
C ARG A 417 11.93 9.31 20.48
N PRO A 418 11.76 8.50 21.55
CA PRO A 418 10.43 8.16 22.04
C PRO A 418 9.72 9.41 22.58
N GLY A 419 8.40 9.46 22.45
CA GLY A 419 7.58 10.53 22.98
C GLY A 419 7.62 11.87 22.23
N ARG A 420 8.35 11.98 21.12
CA ARG A 420 8.32 13.19 20.29
C ARG A 420 6.92 13.38 19.67
N ARG A 421 6.17 14.33 20.21
CA ARG A 421 4.88 14.78 19.67
C ARG A 421 5.10 16.12 18.96
N ASP A 422 5.25 16.07 17.64
CA ASP A 422 5.18 17.30 16.85
C ASP A 422 3.71 17.70 16.73
N THR A 423 3.33 18.87 17.24
CA THR A 423 1.99 19.45 17.02
C THR A 423 1.76 19.58 15.53
N ARG A 424 0.79 18.84 15.02
CA ARG A 424 0.37 18.98 13.61
C ARG A 424 -0.19 20.39 13.45
N ASN A 425 0.48 21.26 12.73
CA ASN A 425 -0.12 22.47 12.22
C ASN A 425 -1.19 22.07 11.20
N ILE A 426 -2.44 21.93 11.66
CA ILE A 426 -3.63 21.72 10.84
C ILE A 426 -3.98 23.06 10.16
N LYS A 427 -3.04 23.71 9.51
CA LYS A 427 -3.39 24.73 8.54
C LYS A 427 -3.90 23.94 7.33
N SER A 428 -5.20 24.10 7.03
CA SER A 428 -5.75 23.66 5.75
C SER A 428 -4.79 24.14 4.67
N LYS A 429 -4.24 23.20 3.88
CA LYS A 429 -3.43 23.60 2.73
C LYS A 429 -4.32 24.46 1.85
N SER A 430 -4.04 25.75 1.80
CA SER A 430 -4.75 26.71 0.94
C SER A 430 -4.59 26.41 -0.57
N PHE A 431 -3.77 25.40 -0.90
CA PHE A 431 -3.50 24.98 -2.25
C PHE A 431 -3.16 23.49 -2.30
N VAL A 432 -3.97 22.73 -3.03
CA VAL A 432 -3.63 21.37 -3.46
C VAL A 432 -3.04 21.49 -4.86
N GLY A 433 -1.78 21.19 -5.04
CA GLY A 433 -1.15 21.35 -6.33
C GLY A 433 0.08 20.48 -6.50
N PHE A 434 0.26 20.02 -7.73
CA PHE A 434 1.45 19.32 -8.17
C PHE A 434 2.66 20.27 -8.10
N VAL A 435 3.68 19.83 -7.38
CA VAL A 435 4.95 20.54 -7.32
C VAL A 435 5.90 19.89 -8.33
N TYR A 436 6.26 20.67 -9.35
CA TYR A 436 7.28 20.23 -10.31
C TYR A 436 8.61 19.99 -9.59
N ARG A 437 9.37 19.01 -10.05
CA ARG A 437 10.73 18.84 -9.58
C ARG A 437 11.52 20.11 -9.89
N VAL A 438 12.15 20.65 -8.86
CA VAL A 438 13.03 21.81 -9.02
C VAL A 438 14.21 21.37 -9.88
N SER A 439 14.34 21.98 -11.06
CA SER A 439 15.56 21.85 -11.84
C SER A 439 16.68 22.55 -11.07
N ALA A 440 17.50 21.76 -10.37
CA ALA A 440 18.73 22.29 -9.84
C ALA A 440 19.78 22.40 -10.96
#